data_97ba6069f1e39710ce80a888028fa480
#
_entry.id   97ba6069f1e39710ce80a888028fa480
#
_cell.length_a   1.000
_cell.length_b   1.000
_cell.length_c   1.000
_cell.angle_alpha   90.00
_cell.angle_beta   90.00
_cell.angle_gamma   90.00
#
_symmetry.space_group_name_H-M   'P 1'
#
loop_
_entity.id
_entity.type
_entity.pdbx_description
1 polymer ?
#
loop_
_entity_poly.entity_id
_entity_poly.type
_entity_poly.pdbx_seq_one_letter_code
_entity_poly.pdbx_strand_id
1 'polypeptide(L)'
;ALASIISIAKVVCTTRTKDFETGTRVECEESNVKSSPAACAIGTTMEVNDLFYNTPVRQKFLKSEKVELSYISEALQSIAISHPEIAITLIYDGKTPVKTSGSGDLLCVLTEIYSNSIAGELKKINKKDELSHLHATGFCSTPDFTRSSKKSVYVFVNNRVVKCPVILKAIDTAYKNM
;
A
#
# COMPACT_ATOMS: atom_id res chain seq x y z
N ALA A 1 -9.37 10.65 -6.99
CA ALA A 1 -9.44 9.17 -6.83
C ALA A 1 -10.86 8.71 -6.52
N LEU A 2 -11.51 9.20 -5.43
CA LEU A 2 -12.84 8.70 -5.02
C LEU A 2 -13.91 8.90 -6.10
N ALA A 3 -13.97 10.07 -6.74
CA ALA A 3 -14.91 10.33 -7.84
C ALA A 3 -14.74 9.34 -9.01
N SER A 4 -13.50 8.94 -9.31
CA SER A 4 -13.22 7.95 -10.35
C SER A 4 -13.67 6.53 -9.96
N ILE A 5 -13.70 6.20 -8.66
CA ILE A 5 -14.22 4.93 -8.16
C ILE A 5 -15.74 4.93 -8.26
N ILE A 6 -16.39 6.00 -7.80
CA ILE A 6 -17.86 6.15 -7.83
C ILE A 6 -18.41 6.06 -9.27
N SER A 7 -17.64 6.53 -10.28
CA SER A 7 -18.08 6.46 -11.67
C SER A 7 -18.14 5.03 -12.26
N ILE A 8 -17.57 4.04 -11.58
CA ILE A 8 -17.47 2.64 -12.08
C ILE A 8 -17.86 1.58 -11.05
N ALA A 9 -18.31 1.98 -9.87
CA ALA A 9 -18.68 1.10 -8.77
C ALA A 9 -19.78 1.73 -7.93
N LYS A 10 -20.53 0.92 -7.20
CA LYS A 10 -21.43 1.39 -6.15
C LYS A 10 -20.64 1.58 -4.86
N VAL A 11 -20.70 2.77 -4.30
CA VAL A 11 -19.90 3.12 -3.12
C VAL A 11 -20.82 3.49 -1.97
N VAL A 12 -20.54 2.92 -0.80
CA VAL A 12 -21.19 3.31 0.45
C VAL A 12 -20.11 3.75 1.42
N CYS A 13 -20.28 4.94 1.98
CA CYS A 13 -19.41 5.49 3.02
C CYS A 13 -20.22 5.65 4.30
N THR A 14 -19.78 5.01 5.38
CA THR A 14 -20.36 5.19 6.70
C THR A 14 -19.29 5.75 7.63
N THR A 15 -19.55 6.91 8.22
CA THR A 15 -18.53 7.61 9.00
C THR A 15 -19.11 8.27 10.24
N ARG A 16 -18.34 8.29 11.34
CA ARG A 16 -18.65 9.04 12.55
C ARG A 16 -17.37 9.57 13.19
N THR A 17 -17.39 10.82 13.60
CA THR A 17 -16.33 11.40 14.43
C THR A 17 -16.70 11.26 15.92
N LYS A 18 -15.70 11.46 16.79
CA LYS A 18 -15.91 11.38 18.25
C LYS A 18 -16.86 12.45 18.81
N ASP A 19 -17.04 13.54 18.07
CA ASP A 19 -17.81 14.71 18.52
C ASP A 19 -19.32 14.57 18.22
N PHE A 20 -19.73 13.52 17.52
CA PHE A 20 -21.12 13.25 17.16
C PHE A 20 -21.61 11.90 17.67
N GLU A 21 -22.81 11.86 18.23
CA GLU A 21 -23.43 10.61 18.70
C GLU A 21 -23.91 9.74 17.52
N THR A 22 -24.36 10.38 16.45
CA THR A 22 -24.86 9.71 15.25
C THR A 22 -23.90 9.91 14.10
N GLY A 23 -23.60 8.83 13.38
CA GLY A 23 -22.83 8.87 12.16
C GLY A 23 -23.68 9.20 10.94
N THR A 24 -23.03 9.31 9.80
CA THR A 24 -23.65 9.55 8.49
C THR A 24 -23.31 8.42 7.53
N ARG A 25 -24.32 7.92 6.83
CA ARG A 25 -24.18 6.98 5.72
C ARG A 25 -24.46 7.71 4.41
N VAL A 26 -23.54 7.62 3.47
CA VAL A 26 -23.65 8.19 2.13
C VAL A 26 -23.57 7.04 1.11
N GLU A 27 -24.57 6.94 0.27
CA GLU A 27 -24.65 5.96 -0.83
C GLU A 27 -24.49 6.69 -2.15
N CYS A 28 -23.57 6.21 -2.98
CA CYS A 28 -23.26 6.78 -4.28
C CYS A 28 -23.38 5.71 -5.36
N GLU A 29 -24.27 5.95 -6.32
CA GLU A 29 -24.43 5.13 -7.50
C GLU A 29 -24.61 6.06 -8.71
N GLU A 30 -23.66 6.04 -9.65
CA GLU A 30 -23.56 6.98 -10.77
C GLU A 30 -23.55 8.44 -10.31
N SER A 31 -24.58 9.19 -10.70
CA SER A 31 -24.78 10.59 -10.29
C SER A 31 -25.71 10.74 -9.10
N ASN A 32 -26.21 9.64 -8.56
CA ASN A 32 -27.18 9.65 -7.46
C ASN A 32 -26.44 9.54 -6.12
N VAL A 33 -26.60 10.53 -5.27
CA VAL A 33 -26.01 10.58 -3.93
C VAL A 33 -27.13 10.72 -2.90
N LYS A 34 -27.20 9.75 -1.99
CA LYS A 34 -28.15 9.75 -0.86
C LYS A 34 -27.39 9.80 0.45
N SER A 35 -27.88 10.62 1.38
CA SER A 35 -27.30 10.71 2.72
C SER A 35 -28.39 10.44 3.77
N SER A 36 -28.03 9.68 4.80
CA SER A 36 -28.93 9.35 5.92
C SER A 36 -28.13 9.22 7.23
N PRO A 37 -28.77 9.44 8.40
CA PRO A 37 -28.17 9.11 9.68
C PRO A 37 -27.91 7.62 9.80
N ALA A 38 -26.81 7.23 10.48
CA ALA A 38 -26.45 5.82 10.70
C ALA A 38 -25.83 5.62 12.09
N ALA A 39 -26.22 4.52 12.73
CA ALA A 39 -25.52 4.05 13.93
C ALA A 39 -24.26 3.31 13.52
N CYS A 40 -23.08 3.83 13.89
CA CYS A 40 -21.80 3.21 13.59
C CYS A 40 -20.74 3.53 14.65
N ALA A 41 -19.66 2.77 14.67
CA ALA A 41 -18.48 3.08 15.49
C ALA A 41 -17.78 4.36 15.00
N ILE A 42 -16.94 4.95 15.85
CA ILE A 42 -16.06 6.06 15.44
C ILE A 42 -15.11 5.54 14.37
N GLY A 43 -14.95 6.31 13.29
CA GLY A 43 -14.12 5.94 12.14
C GLY A 43 -14.88 6.03 10.83
N THR A 44 -14.29 5.48 9.77
CA THR A 44 -14.87 5.48 8.42
C THR A 44 -14.81 4.09 7.82
N THR A 45 -15.95 3.62 7.34
CA THR A 45 -16.07 2.39 6.54
C THR A 45 -16.43 2.78 5.11
N MET A 46 -15.65 2.29 4.16
CA MET A 46 -15.90 2.43 2.73
C MET A 46 -16.19 1.06 2.13
N GLU A 47 -17.37 0.91 1.56
CA GLU A 47 -17.76 -0.29 0.82
C GLU A 47 -17.75 0.04 -0.68
N VAL A 48 -17.07 -0.77 -1.47
CA VAL A 48 -17.02 -0.64 -2.92
C VAL A 48 -17.57 -1.94 -3.51
N ASN A 49 -18.75 -1.85 -4.09
CA ASN A 49 -19.49 -3.01 -4.62
C ASN A 49 -19.62 -2.91 -6.12
N ASP A 50 -19.80 -4.05 -6.77
CA ASP A 50 -20.09 -4.17 -8.20
C ASP A 50 -19.08 -3.42 -9.09
N LEU A 51 -17.78 -3.56 -8.80
CA LEU A 51 -16.73 -2.88 -9.56
C LEU A 51 -16.85 -3.19 -11.07
N PHE A 52 -16.85 -2.14 -11.88
CA PHE A 52 -17.02 -2.18 -13.33
C PHE A 52 -18.42 -2.60 -13.83
N TYR A 53 -19.48 -2.53 -13.00
CA TYR A 53 -20.83 -2.93 -13.39
C TYR A 53 -21.32 -2.21 -14.67
N ASN A 54 -20.95 -0.96 -14.87
CA ASN A 54 -21.31 -0.14 -16.03
C ASN A 54 -20.19 -0.10 -17.10
N THR A 55 -19.11 -0.85 -16.93
CA THR A 55 -17.98 -0.89 -17.87
C THR A 55 -17.54 -2.33 -18.15
N PRO A 56 -18.37 -3.14 -18.84
CA PRO A 56 -18.15 -4.59 -19.01
C PRO A 56 -16.84 -4.92 -19.74
N VAL A 57 -16.35 -4.03 -20.60
CA VAL A 57 -15.04 -4.20 -21.24
C VAL A 57 -13.92 -4.19 -20.21
N ARG A 58 -13.93 -3.26 -19.24
CA ARG A 58 -12.93 -3.22 -18.15
C ARG A 58 -13.04 -4.43 -17.24
N GLN A 59 -14.24 -4.88 -16.94
CA GLN A 59 -14.47 -6.08 -16.13
C GLN A 59 -13.79 -7.32 -16.74
N LYS A 60 -13.84 -7.49 -18.07
CA LYS A 60 -13.17 -8.59 -18.77
C LYS A 60 -11.64 -8.57 -18.70
N PHE A 61 -11.03 -7.43 -18.38
CA PHE A 61 -9.59 -7.30 -18.20
C PHE A 61 -9.10 -7.66 -16.80
N LEU A 62 -9.99 -7.85 -15.83
CA LEU A 62 -9.62 -8.37 -14.52
C LEU A 62 -8.95 -9.74 -14.67
N LYS A 63 -7.87 -9.93 -13.95
CA LYS A 63 -7.15 -11.19 -13.90
C LYS A 63 -7.84 -12.15 -12.93
N SER A 64 -7.24 -13.32 -12.70
CA SER A 64 -7.73 -14.21 -11.65
C SER A 64 -7.61 -13.57 -10.27
N GLU A 65 -8.49 -13.93 -9.34
CA GLU A 65 -8.49 -13.40 -7.97
C GLU A 65 -7.12 -13.46 -7.29
N LYS A 66 -6.36 -14.55 -7.51
CA LYS A 66 -5.00 -14.69 -6.96
C LYS A 66 -4.03 -13.64 -7.49
N VAL A 67 -4.17 -13.28 -8.77
CA VAL A 67 -3.32 -12.27 -9.41
C VAL A 67 -3.70 -10.88 -8.92
N GLU A 68 -5.00 -10.57 -8.84
CA GLU A 68 -5.49 -9.29 -8.30
C GLU A 68 -5.10 -9.14 -6.83
N LEU A 69 -5.23 -10.18 -6.01
CA LEU A 69 -4.78 -10.18 -4.62
C LEU A 69 -3.28 -9.91 -4.49
N SER A 70 -2.46 -10.45 -5.40
CA SER A 70 -1.02 -10.17 -5.44
C SER A 70 -0.75 -8.68 -5.69
N TYR A 71 -1.47 -8.06 -6.63
CA TYR A 71 -1.33 -6.62 -6.90
C TYR A 71 -1.80 -5.74 -5.74
N ILE A 72 -2.93 -6.10 -5.11
CA ILE A 72 -3.43 -5.41 -3.92
C ILE A 72 -2.41 -5.52 -2.76
N SER A 73 -1.89 -6.72 -2.52
CA SER A 73 -0.89 -6.96 -1.48
C SER A 73 0.39 -6.15 -1.73
N GLU A 74 0.90 -6.13 -2.97
CA GLU A 74 2.08 -5.35 -3.36
C GLU A 74 1.85 -3.84 -3.16
N ALA A 75 0.67 -3.34 -3.51
CA ALA A 75 0.30 -1.93 -3.30
C ALA A 75 0.24 -1.58 -1.82
N LEU A 76 -0.39 -2.42 -0.98
CA LEU A 76 -0.48 -2.20 0.46
C LEU A 76 0.87 -2.31 1.16
N GLN A 77 1.72 -3.27 0.76
CA GLN A 77 3.10 -3.37 1.26
C GLN A 77 3.89 -2.10 0.95
N SER A 78 3.75 -1.57 -0.26
CA SER A 78 4.38 -0.32 -0.65
C SER A 78 3.92 0.87 0.20
N ILE A 79 2.63 0.97 0.50
CA ILE A 79 2.07 2.00 1.38
C ILE A 79 2.60 1.82 2.81
N ALA A 80 2.61 0.60 3.35
CA ALA A 80 3.12 0.31 4.68
C ALA A 80 4.61 0.69 4.83
N ILE A 81 5.43 0.42 3.82
CA ILE A 81 6.86 0.78 3.82
C ILE A 81 7.05 2.30 3.76
N SER A 82 6.22 3.03 3.00
CA SER A 82 6.31 4.49 2.92
C SER A 82 5.71 5.22 4.13
N HIS A 83 4.83 4.55 4.88
CA HIS A 83 4.13 5.06 6.05
C HIS A 83 4.17 4.07 7.21
N PRO A 84 5.36 3.85 7.81
CA PRO A 84 5.53 2.85 8.86
C PRO A 84 4.72 3.15 10.13
N GLU A 85 4.23 4.37 10.29
CA GLU A 85 3.36 4.81 11.38
C GLU A 85 1.88 4.38 11.21
N ILE A 86 1.51 3.81 10.06
CA ILE A 86 0.13 3.37 9.78
C ILE A 86 0.02 1.86 9.92
N ALA A 87 -0.86 1.40 10.81
CA ALA A 87 -1.23 -0.02 10.88
C ALA A 87 -2.14 -0.39 9.69
N ILE A 88 -1.74 -1.41 8.93
CA ILE A 88 -2.48 -1.89 7.76
C ILE A 88 -2.79 -3.37 7.95
N THR A 89 -4.04 -3.75 7.71
CA THR A 89 -4.46 -5.15 7.69
C THR A 89 -5.25 -5.42 6.42
N LEU A 90 -4.79 -6.35 5.59
CA LEU A 90 -5.53 -6.90 4.46
C LEU A 90 -6.16 -8.22 4.88
N ILE A 91 -7.47 -8.33 4.73
CA ILE A 91 -8.21 -9.57 4.98
C ILE A 91 -8.78 -10.05 3.65
N TYR A 92 -8.53 -11.29 3.30
CA TYR A 92 -9.04 -11.94 2.11
C TYR A 92 -9.40 -13.40 2.42
N ASP A 93 -10.63 -13.77 2.23
CA ASP A 93 -11.15 -15.14 2.47
C ASP A 93 -10.72 -15.70 3.84
N GLY A 94 -10.92 -14.90 4.90
CA GLY A 94 -10.56 -15.25 6.27
C GLY A 94 -9.05 -15.32 6.57
N LYS A 95 -8.19 -15.07 5.58
CA LYS A 95 -6.72 -14.99 5.72
C LYS A 95 -6.26 -13.54 5.80
N THR A 96 -5.08 -13.35 6.36
CA THR A 96 -4.47 -12.01 6.52
C THR A 96 -3.14 -11.95 5.78
N PRO A 97 -3.16 -11.74 4.45
CA PRO A 97 -1.93 -11.73 3.62
C PRO A 97 -1.00 -10.55 3.90
N VAL A 98 -1.50 -9.43 4.42
CA VAL A 98 -0.68 -8.29 4.85
C VAL A 98 -1.17 -7.83 6.22
N LYS A 99 -0.25 -7.64 7.17
CA LYS A 99 -0.54 -7.07 8.48
C LYS A 99 0.70 -6.32 8.97
N THR A 100 0.53 -5.03 9.30
CA THR A 100 1.57 -4.21 9.92
C THR A 100 1.04 -3.53 11.17
N SER A 101 1.95 -3.31 12.14
CA SER A 101 1.60 -2.79 13.47
C SER A 101 1.43 -1.28 13.52
N GLY A 102 1.99 -0.54 12.54
CA GLY A 102 2.04 0.94 12.61
C GLY A 102 2.99 1.47 13.67
N SER A 103 4.08 0.75 13.92
CA SER A 103 5.06 1.09 14.99
C SER A 103 5.85 2.38 14.74
N GLY A 104 5.85 2.91 13.51
CA GLY A 104 6.72 4.01 13.09
C GLY A 104 8.16 3.59 12.77
N ASP A 105 8.51 2.33 12.97
CA ASP A 105 9.84 1.79 12.64
C ASP A 105 9.80 1.01 11.32
N LEU A 106 10.55 1.51 10.34
CA LEU A 106 10.65 0.89 9.02
C LEU A 106 11.20 -0.54 9.08
N LEU A 107 12.16 -0.82 9.96
CA LEU A 107 12.70 -2.17 10.10
C LEU A 107 11.65 -3.14 10.63
N CYS A 108 10.83 -2.71 11.59
CA CYS A 108 9.69 -3.48 12.08
C CYS A 108 8.73 -3.83 10.96
N VAL A 109 8.30 -2.84 10.16
CA VAL A 109 7.41 -3.05 9.00
C VAL A 109 8.02 -4.02 7.97
N LEU A 110 9.33 -3.89 7.68
CA LEU A 110 10.00 -4.82 6.75
C LEU A 110 10.02 -6.25 7.29
N THR A 111 10.19 -6.45 8.59
CA THR A 111 10.15 -7.78 9.21
C THR A 111 8.74 -8.39 9.23
N GLU A 112 7.72 -7.55 9.44
CA GLU A 112 6.32 -7.98 9.38
C GLU A 112 5.89 -8.40 7.97
N ILE A 113 6.40 -7.73 6.93
CA ILE A 113 6.10 -8.03 5.52
C ILE A 113 6.87 -9.25 5.02
N TYR A 114 8.15 -9.36 5.35
CA TYR A 114 9.06 -10.35 4.74
C TYR A 114 9.46 -11.50 5.63
N SER A 115 9.07 -11.51 6.88
CA SER A 115 9.43 -12.40 8.00
C SER A 115 10.63 -11.93 8.82
N ASN A 116 10.71 -12.43 10.05
CA ASN A 116 11.77 -12.10 10.99
C ASN A 116 13.19 -12.49 10.50
N SER A 117 13.27 -13.45 9.58
CA SER A 117 14.57 -13.89 9.02
C SER A 117 15.31 -12.80 8.24
N ILE A 118 14.59 -11.78 7.74
CA ILE A 118 15.21 -10.69 6.98
C ILE A 118 15.92 -9.67 7.88
N ALA A 119 15.52 -9.54 9.15
CA ALA A 119 16.01 -8.48 10.03
C ALA A 119 17.54 -8.49 10.19
N GLY A 120 18.14 -9.69 10.28
CA GLY A 120 19.61 -9.87 10.38
C GLY A 120 20.35 -9.54 9.09
N GLU A 121 19.67 -9.63 7.96
CA GLU A 121 20.23 -9.46 6.61
C GLU A 121 20.14 -8.03 6.11
N LEU A 122 19.42 -7.16 6.82
CA LEU A 122 19.24 -5.76 6.42
C LEU A 122 20.28 -4.84 7.06
N LYS A 123 20.93 -4.04 6.24
CA LYS A 123 21.86 -2.98 6.65
C LYS A 123 21.22 -1.63 6.40
N LYS A 124 21.26 -0.77 7.43
CA LYS A 124 20.74 0.59 7.35
C LYS A 124 21.58 1.45 6.44
N ILE A 125 20.94 2.15 5.53
CA ILE A 125 21.56 3.17 4.69
C ILE A 125 21.19 4.55 5.26
N ASN A 126 22.20 5.41 5.41
CA ASN A 126 22.02 6.83 5.70
C ASN A 126 23.22 7.56 5.08
N LYS A 127 23.06 8.06 3.87
CA LYS A 127 24.12 8.75 3.12
C LYS A 127 23.62 10.11 2.64
N LYS A 128 24.40 11.13 2.95
CA LYS A 128 24.20 12.49 2.43
C LYS A 128 25.33 12.80 1.46
N ASP A 129 24.97 13.42 0.37
CA ASP A 129 25.89 14.06 -0.57
C ASP A 129 25.61 15.56 -0.59
N GLU A 130 26.55 16.32 -0.06
CA GLU A 130 26.40 17.77 0.08
C GLU A 130 26.45 18.51 -1.27
N LEU A 131 27.21 17.96 -2.24
CA LEU A 131 27.34 18.57 -3.57
C LEU A 131 26.06 18.48 -4.39
N SER A 132 25.38 17.34 -4.33
CA SER A 132 24.12 17.11 -5.05
C SER A 132 22.88 17.41 -4.22
N HIS A 133 23.03 17.79 -2.95
CA HIS A 133 21.94 17.95 -1.98
C HIS A 133 21.03 16.71 -1.84
N LEU A 134 21.58 15.53 -2.11
CA LEU A 134 20.85 14.27 -2.00
C LEU A 134 21.03 13.64 -0.63
N HIS A 135 19.95 13.12 -0.09
CA HIS A 135 19.95 12.32 1.12
C HIS A 135 19.23 11.00 0.88
N ALA A 136 19.98 9.90 0.92
CA ALA A 136 19.44 8.55 0.78
C ALA A 136 19.35 7.87 2.15
N THR A 137 18.17 7.41 2.51
CA THR A 137 17.92 6.65 3.74
C THR A 137 17.13 5.38 3.43
N GLY A 138 17.27 4.35 4.25
CA GLY A 138 16.53 3.10 4.10
C GLY A 138 17.34 1.89 4.52
N PHE A 139 17.07 0.77 3.87
CA PHE A 139 17.74 -0.50 4.12
C PHE A 139 18.13 -1.18 2.81
N CYS A 140 19.23 -1.91 2.82
CA CYS A 140 19.61 -2.84 1.76
C CYS A 140 19.93 -4.21 2.37
N SER A 141 19.76 -5.27 1.60
CA SER A 141 20.18 -6.61 2.01
C SER A 141 21.69 -6.76 1.90
N THR A 142 22.24 -7.73 2.66
CA THR A 142 23.60 -8.23 2.41
C THR A 142 23.68 -8.89 1.04
N PRO A 143 24.86 -8.97 0.39
CA PRO A 143 25.03 -9.62 -0.93
C PRO A 143 24.63 -11.10 -0.92
N ASP A 144 24.77 -11.78 0.22
CA ASP A 144 24.42 -13.20 0.37
C ASP A 144 22.90 -13.44 0.39
N PHE A 145 22.11 -12.39 0.71
CA PHE A 145 20.67 -12.45 0.75
C PHE A 145 20.06 -11.92 -0.57
N THR A 146 19.97 -12.82 -1.56
CA THR A 146 19.45 -12.49 -2.88
C THR A 146 18.02 -13.00 -3.10
N ARG A 147 17.28 -12.32 -3.96
CA ARG A 147 15.97 -12.75 -4.45
C ARG A 147 15.95 -12.75 -5.97
N SER A 148 15.28 -13.74 -6.55
CA SER A 148 15.16 -13.90 -8.02
C SER A 148 14.34 -12.79 -8.69
N SER A 149 13.60 -11.98 -7.90
CA SER A 149 12.68 -10.96 -8.39
C SER A 149 13.01 -9.58 -7.84
N LYS A 150 12.97 -8.56 -8.70
CA LYS A 150 13.10 -7.13 -8.34
C LYS A 150 11.85 -6.55 -7.65
N LYS A 151 10.82 -7.34 -7.42
CA LYS A 151 9.59 -6.90 -6.74
C LYS A 151 9.79 -6.41 -5.30
N SER A 152 10.91 -6.80 -4.68
CA SER A 152 11.30 -6.36 -3.34
C SER A 152 12.20 -5.11 -3.32
N VAL A 153 12.36 -4.43 -4.46
CA VAL A 153 13.10 -3.16 -4.54
C VAL A 153 12.11 -2.01 -4.56
N TYR A 154 12.04 -1.29 -3.47
CA TYR A 154 11.21 -0.09 -3.32
C TYR A 154 12.08 1.15 -3.29
N VAL A 155 11.74 2.13 -4.09
CA VAL A 155 12.37 3.45 -4.10
C VAL A 155 11.29 4.49 -3.90
N PHE A 156 11.52 5.39 -2.95
CA PHE A 156 10.57 6.45 -2.61
C PHE A 156 11.22 7.82 -2.81
N VAL A 157 10.48 8.77 -3.30
CA VAL A 157 10.82 10.19 -3.31
C VAL A 157 9.66 10.95 -2.67
N ASN A 158 9.94 11.64 -1.56
CA ASN A 158 8.92 12.34 -0.77
C ASN A 158 7.73 11.41 -0.44
N ASN A 159 8.01 10.24 0.10
CA ASN A 159 7.06 9.17 0.49
C ASN A 159 6.21 8.62 -0.67
N ARG A 160 6.57 8.90 -1.93
CA ARG A 160 5.90 8.33 -3.10
C ARG A 160 6.77 7.28 -3.76
N VAL A 161 6.20 6.12 -4.03
CA VAL A 161 6.88 5.07 -4.81
C VAL A 161 7.22 5.58 -6.19
N VAL A 162 8.47 5.43 -6.57
CA VAL A 162 8.94 5.78 -7.92
C VAL A 162 9.58 4.57 -8.60
N LYS A 163 9.28 4.39 -9.88
CA LYS A 163 9.95 3.43 -10.75
C LYS A 163 11.00 4.18 -11.55
N CYS A 164 12.24 4.22 -11.04
CA CYS A 164 13.34 4.91 -11.69
C CYS A 164 14.36 3.91 -12.24
N PRO A 165 14.43 3.68 -13.56
CA PRO A 165 15.38 2.74 -14.15
C PRO A 165 16.84 3.08 -13.85
N VAL A 166 17.18 4.36 -13.71
CA VAL A 166 18.55 4.81 -13.38
C VAL A 166 18.96 4.34 -12.00
N ILE A 167 18.08 4.52 -10.99
CA ILE A 167 18.35 4.06 -9.62
C ILE A 167 18.45 2.53 -9.57
N LEU A 168 17.53 1.83 -10.24
CA LEU A 168 17.57 0.37 -10.31
C LEU A 168 18.84 -0.13 -10.96
N LYS A 169 19.31 0.52 -12.01
CA LYS A 169 20.59 0.19 -12.66
C LYS A 169 21.79 0.44 -11.76
N ALA A 170 21.79 1.54 -11.01
CA ALA A 170 22.85 1.84 -10.06
C ALA A 170 22.92 0.78 -8.94
N ILE A 171 21.77 0.38 -8.39
CA ILE A 171 21.69 -0.71 -7.40
C ILE A 171 22.24 -2.02 -8.00
N ASP A 172 21.77 -2.42 -9.18
CA ASP A 172 22.24 -3.63 -9.87
C ASP A 172 23.78 -3.60 -10.08
N THR A 173 24.32 -2.44 -10.44
CA THR A 173 25.77 -2.29 -10.67
C THR A 173 26.55 -2.41 -9.37
N ALA A 174 26.05 -1.81 -8.28
CA ALA A 174 26.68 -1.90 -6.96
C ALA A 174 26.77 -3.36 -6.47
N TYR A 175 25.68 -4.12 -6.56
CA TYR A 175 25.66 -5.53 -6.16
C TYR A 175 26.47 -6.48 -7.06
N LYS A 176 26.66 -6.14 -8.34
CA LYS A 176 27.52 -6.95 -9.24
C LYS A 176 29.00 -6.81 -8.96
N ASN A 177 29.40 -5.74 -8.28
CA ASN A 177 30.80 -5.43 -7.98
C ASN A 177 31.20 -5.85 -6.53
N MET A 178 30.28 -6.49 -5.80
CA MET A 178 30.50 -7.09 -4.50
C MET A 178 30.69 -8.60 -4.61
#